data_b88f784adcc7b3f0be681de23dad6002
#
_entry.id   b88f784adcc7b3f0be681de23dad6002
#
_cell.length_a   1.000
_cell.length_b   1.000
_cell.length_c   1.000
_cell.angle_alpha   90.00
_cell.angle_beta   90.00
_cell.angle_gamma   90.00
#
_symmetry.space_group_name_H-M   'P 1'
#
loop_
_entity.id
_entity.type
_entity.pdbx_description
1 polymer ?
#
loop_
_entity_poly.entity_id
_entity_poly.type
_entity_poly.pdbx_seq_one_letter_code
_entity_poly.pdbx_strand_id
1 'polypeptide(L)'
;MATRRRTAASPTPKTPPPAAEAPSPRQLAPQILLALRQRILSWHYPPGRHLGEQMLCDEFAASRIPVREALRALAEQGLVDQVPNQGCYVKQPDVEGIHHLYDHRLALELYVIEHLAATGLPAELVERTRAYWEPLLDIRADAPVDGRELVRADEEFHLGFAQALGNPSIVEALADINERLRFVRQVVITTPHRVQATAGEHLAVLNAVLEKNPEAARKALRLNINAARNKVEIALAQALTNAHRRR
;
A
#
# COMPACT_ATOMS: atom_id res chain seq x y z
N MET A 1 78.89 40.05 -11.74
CA MET A 1 77.81 39.22 -12.21
C MET A 1 77.21 38.46 -11.01
N ALA A 2 76.08 38.92 -10.51
CA ALA A 2 75.45 38.38 -9.30
C ALA A 2 74.28 37.52 -9.68
N THR A 3 74.32 36.21 -9.39
CA THR A 3 73.33 35.23 -9.67
C THR A 3 72.24 35.20 -8.57
N ARG A 4 71.07 35.72 -8.90
CA ARG A 4 69.87 35.64 -8.00
C ARG A 4 69.38 34.19 -7.87
N ARG A 5 69.42 33.61 -6.67
CA ARG A 5 68.73 32.38 -6.30
C ARG A 5 67.21 32.68 -6.17
N ARG A 6 66.39 31.96 -6.98
CA ARG A 6 64.93 31.89 -6.82
C ARG A 6 64.62 30.96 -5.67
N THR A 7 63.98 31.48 -4.62
CA THR A 7 63.41 30.68 -3.56
C THR A 7 62.08 30.07 -4.05
N ALA A 8 62.03 28.76 -4.04
CA ALA A 8 60.79 28.02 -4.35
C ALA A 8 59.78 28.12 -3.18
N ALA A 9 58.57 28.55 -3.48
CA ALA A 9 57.46 28.59 -2.52
C ALA A 9 56.98 27.16 -2.23
N SER A 10 56.85 26.84 -0.94
CA SER A 10 56.28 25.58 -0.46
C SER A 10 54.78 25.50 -0.76
N PRO A 11 54.23 24.35 -1.15
CA PRO A 11 52.80 24.21 -1.38
C PRO A 11 52.03 24.23 -0.07
N THR A 12 51.02 25.07 0.00
CA THR A 12 50.01 25.13 1.09
C THR A 12 49.23 23.79 1.20
N PRO A 13 49.04 23.26 2.41
CA PRO A 13 48.25 22.02 2.58
C PRO A 13 46.77 22.29 2.21
N LYS A 14 46.25 21.48 1.27
CA LYS A 14 44.82 21.49 0.94
C LYS A 14 44.03 20.99 2.13
N THR A 15 43.13 21.81 2.64
CA THR A 15 42.13 21.46 3.64
C THR A 15 41.27 20.29 3.09
N PRO A 16 41.08 19.19 3.84
CA PRO A 16 40.18 18.11 3.41
C PRO A 16 38.75 18.64 3.27
N PRO A 17 37.96 18.11 2.33
CA PRO A 17 36.55 18.47 2.19
C PRO A 17 35.80 18.19 3.50
N PRO A 18 34.79 19.02 3.87
CA PRO A 18 34.01 18.80 5.06
C PRO A 18 33.36 17.42 5.01
N ALA A 19 33.50 16.65 6.07
CA ALA A 19 32.81 15.37 6.23
C ALA A 19 31.30 15.61 6.04
N ALA A 20 30.65 14.77 5.24
CA ALA A 20 29.20 14.84 5.04
C ALA A 20 28.53 14.81 6.42
N GLU A 21 27.82 15.90 6.76
CA GLU A 21 27.07 15.97 8.02
C GLU A 21 26.13 14.78 8.14
N ALA A 22 26.18 14.10 9.28
CA ALA A 22 25.24 13.03 9.58
C ALA A 22 23.80 13.57 9.49
N PRO A 23 22.85 12.85 8.85
CA PRO A 23 21.50 13.34 8.65
C PRO A 23 20.84 13.68 9.99
N SER A 24 20.17 14.85 10.02
CA SER A 24 19.48 15.31 11.22
C SER A 24 18.38 14.30 11.65
N PRO A 25 18.00 14.22 12.93
CA PRO A 25 16.91 13.35 13.40
C PRO A 25 15.61 13.51 12.60
N ARG A 26 15.30 14.73 12.13
CA ARG A 26 14.14 15.04 11.28
C ARG A 26 14.23 14.43 9.88
N GLN A 27 15.42 14.15 9.37
CA GLN A 27 15.63 13.51 8.07
C GLN A 27 15.66 11.98 8.18
N LEU A 28 16.00 11.45 9.36
CA LEU A 28 16.06 10.00 9.61
C LEU A 28 14.68 9.37 9.84
N ALA A 29 13.76 10.05 10.52
CA ALA A 29 12.44 9.50 10.83
C ALA A 29 11.65 9.06 9.58
N PRO A 30 11.55 9.85 8.47
CA PRO A 30 10.88 9.39 7.25
C PRO A 30 11.57 8.20 6.58
N GLN A 31 12.90 8.12 6.64
CA GLN A 31 13.65 6.99 6.05
C GLN A 31 13.42 5.70 6.86
N ILE A 32 13.46 5.79 8.19
CA ILE A 32 13.14 4.68 9.10
C ILE A 32 11.69 4.22 8.88
N LEU A 33 10.74 5.15 8.81
CA LEU A 33 9.33 4.87 8.53
C LEU A 33 9.16 4.08 7.23
N LEU A 34 9.79 4.53 6.14
CA LEU A 34 9.71 3.86 4.85
C LEU A 34 10.30 2.44 4.90
N ALA A 35 11.47 2.28 5.51
CA ALA A 35 12.13 1.00 5.65
C ALA A 35 11.33 0.02 6.53
N LEU A 36 10.83 0.47 7.69
CA LEU A 36 9.98 -0.33 8.57
C LEU A 36 8.68 -0.74 7.87
N ARG A 37 8.04 0.20 7.17
CA ARG A 37 6.84 -0.10 6.38
C ARG A 37 7.10 -1.19 5.35
N GLN A 38 8.18 -1.10 4.58
CA GLN A 38 8.55 -2.13 3.60
C GLN A 38 8.79 -3.49 4.26
N ARG A 39 9.47 -3.53 5.42
CA ARG A 39 9.73 -4.76 6.17
C ARG A 39 8.46 -5.39 6.75
N ILE A 40 7.50 -4.58 7.18
CA ILE A 40 6.19 -5.06 7.63
C ILE A 40 5.41 -5.62 6.44
N LEU A 41 5.30 -4.87 5.34
CA LEU A 41 4.54 -5.30 4.17
C LEU A 41 5.15 -6.51 3.46
N SER A 42 6.48 -6.68 3.50
CA SER A 42 7.18 -7.86 2.98
C SER A 42 7.25 -9.03 3.97
N TRP A 43 6.62 -8.91 5.14
CA TRP A 43 6.63 -9.89 6.22
C TRP A 43 8.04 -10.21 6.79
N HIS A 44 9.01 -9.34 6.55
CA HIS A 44 10.28 -9.40 7.27
C HIS A 44 10.05 -9.23 8.78
N TYR A 45 9.15 -8.33 9.14
CA TYR A 45 8.52 -8.27 10.47
C TYR A 45 7.10 -8.84 10.36
N PRO A 46 6.88 -10.11 10.77
CA PRO A 46 5.57 -10.75 10.65
C PRO A 46 4.56 -10.15 11.64
N PRO A 47 3.24 -10.34 11.41
CA PRO A 47 2.20 -9.97 12.35
C PRO A 47 2.47 -10.47 13.77
N GLY A 48 2.19 -9.61 14.75
CA GLY A 48 2.45 -9.87 16.17
C GLY A 48 3.91 -9.75 16.58
N ARG A 49 4.84 -9.43 15.67
CA ARG A 49 6.25 -9.20 16.01
C ARG A 49 6.37 -7.95 16.88
N HIS A 50 7.02 -8.09 18.04
CA HIS A 50 7.42 -6.95 18.87
C HIS A 50 8.52 -6.14 18.18
N LEU A 51 8.31 -4.83 18.06
CA LEU A 51 9.25 -3.86 17.50
C LEU A 51 9.87 -3.06 18.64
N GLY A 52 10.91 -3.63 19.27
CA GLY A 52 11.62 -3.01 20.38
C GLY A 52 12.40 -1.77 19.95
N GLU A 53 12.20 -0.63 20.61
CA GLU A 53 12.90 0.64 20.28
C GLU A 53 14.41 0.48 20.24
N GLN A 54 15.01 -0.23 21.21
CA GLN A 54 16.47 -0.42 21.27
C GLN A 54 16.97 -1.24 20.07
N MET A 55 16.29 -2.34 19.74
CA MET A 55 16.61 -3.14 18.56
C MET A 55 16.60 -2.31 17.29
N LEU A 56 15.59 -1.45 17.14
CA LEU A 56 15.48 -0.57 15.97
C LEU A 56 16.54 0.55 15.96
N CYS A 57 16.89 1.11 17.14
CA CYS A 57 17.99 2.06 17.24
C CYS A 57 19.32 1.45 16.77
N ASP A 58 19.60 0.21 17.18
CA ASP A 58 20.82 -0.51 16.81
C ASP A 58 20.80 -0.84 15.30
N GLU A 59 19.67 -1.29 14.78
CA GLU A 59 19.51 -1.70 13.38
C GLU A 59 19.62 -0.53 12.41
N PHE A 60 19.07 0.66 12.76
CA PHE A 60 19.08 1.84 11.91
C PHE A 60 20.22 2.82 12.25
N ALA A 61 21.09 2.47 13.18
CA ALA A 61 22.13 3.36 13.73
C ALA A 61 21.57 4.75 14.09
N ALA A 62 20.38 4.79 14.71
CA ALA A 62 19.62 5.99 15.00
C ALA A 62 19.33 6.16 16.51
N SER A 63 19.13 7.40 16.95
CA SER A 63 18.66 7.67 18.30
C SER A 63 17.17 7.30 18.48
N ARG A 64 16.72 7.29 19.74
CA ARG A 64 15.31 6.89 20.08
C ARG A 64 14.26 7.84 19.47
N ILE A 65 14.59 9.14 19.30
CA ILE A 65 13.61 10.12 18.84
C ILE A 65 13.09 9.78 17.43
N PRO A 66 13.92 9.67 16.35
CA PRO A 66 13.43 9.33 15.02
C PRO A 66 12.79 7.94 14.94
N VAL A 67 13.22 6.97 15.77
CA VAL A 67 12.59 5.66 15.85
C VAL A 67 11.17 5.75 16.41
N ARG A 68 10.96 6.51 17.49
CA ARG A 68 9.63 6.72 18.08
C ARG A 68 8.69 7.46 17.13
N GLU A 69 9.19 8.49 16.43
CA GLU A 69 8.41 9.20 15.41
C GLU A 69 7.97 8.25 14.29
N ALA A 70 8.86 7.39 13.80
CA ALA A 70 8.53 6.40 12.78
C ALA A 70 7.51 5.37 13.28
N LEU A 71 7.66 4.84 14.51
CA LEU A 71 6.71 3.90 15.11
C LEU A 71 5.32 4.54 15.31
N ARG A 72 5.28 5.81 15.75
CA ARG A 72 4.02 6.55 15.89
C ARG A 72 3.34 6.73 14.54
N ALA A 73 4.07 7.12 13.50
CA ALA A 73 3.52 7.26 12.16
C ALA A 73 3.03 5.90 11.59
N LEU A 74 3.69 4.78 11.92
CA LEU A 74 3.20 3.44 11.59
C LEU A 74 1.89 3.10 12.32
N ALA A 75 1.74 3.51 13.57
CA ALA A 75 0.51 3.32 14.33
C ALA A 75 -0.66 4.14 13.75
N GLU A 76 -0.40 5.40 13.36
CA GLU A 76 -1.36 6.25 12.66
C GLU A 76 -1.78 5.65 11.30
N GLN A 77 -0.87 4.89 10.63
CA GLN A 77 -1.16 4.15 9.41
C GLN A 77 -1.84 2.78 9.65
N GLY A 78 -2.07 2.40 10.91
CA GLY A 78 -2.67 1.11 11.26
C GLY A 78 -1.80 -0.11 10.96
N LEU A 79 -0.47 0.07 10.83
CA LEU A 79 0.49 -1.01 10.56
C LEU A 79 1.03 -1.67 11.83
N VAL A 80 0.98 -0.96 12.95
CA VAL A 80 1.40 -1.44 14.25
C VAL A 80 0.41 -1.03 15.32
N ASP A 81 0.34 -1.83 16.39
CA ASP A 81 -0.42 -1.54 17.60
C ASP A 81 0.54 -1.09 18.70
N GLN A 82 0.27 0.07 19.32
CA GLN A 82 0.99 0.54 20.50
C GLN A 82 0.28 0.04 21.74
N VAL A 83 0.92 -0.87 22.48
CA VAL A 83 0.37 -1.40 23.72
C VAL A 83 1.01 -0.67 24.91
N PRO A 84 0.23 0.01 25.77
CA PRO A 84 0.75 0.73 26.92
C PRO A 84 1.67 -0.15 27.76
N ASN A 85 2.86 0.36 28.11
CA ASN A 85 3.89 -0.31 28.90
C ASN A 85 4.48 -1.61 28.29
N GLN A 86 4.06 -2.04 27.12
CA GLN A 86 4.54 -3.26 26.46
C GLN A 86 5.27 -2.99 25.15
N GLY A 87 5.12 -1.79 24.58
CA GLY A 87 5.80 -1.38 23.35
C GLY A 87 4.93 -1.44 22.10
N CYS A 88 5.57 -1.62 20.96
CA CYS A 88 4.96 -1.59 19.64
C CYS A 88 5.00 -2.98 19.00
N TYR A 89 3.88 -3.41 18.42
CA TYR A 89 3.75 -4.72 17.79
C TYR A 89 3.22 -4.55 16.36
N VAL A 90 3.74 -5.34 15.43
CA VAL A 90 3.16 -5.40 14.08
C VAL A 90 1.71 -5.86 14.20
N LYS A 91 0.79 -5.12 13.58
CA LYS A 91 -0.65 -5.41 13.66
C LYS A 91 -0.95 -6.83 13.23
N GLN A 92 -1.78 -7.50 14.01
CA GLN A 92 -2.26 -8.84 13.69
C GLN A 92 -3.59 -8.72 12.95
N PRO A 93 -3.68 -9.18 11.68
CA PRO A 93 -4.94 -9.11 10.97
C PRO A 93 -5.96 -10.06 11.61
N ASP A 94 -7.13 -9.53 11.87
CA ASP A 94 -8.31 -10.30 12.25
C ASP A 94 -8.91 -10.91 10.97
N VAL A 95 -8.67 -12.20 10.76
CA VAL A 95 -9.12 -12.92 9.55
C VAL A 95 -10.64 -12.93 9.45
N GLU A 96 -11.35 -13.16 10.55
CA GLU A 96 -12.80 -13.19 10.58
C GLU A 96 -13.38 -11.78 10.31
N GLY A 97 -12.83 -10.76 10.95
CA GLY A 97 -13.20 -9.36 10.69
C GLY A 97 -12.94 -8.95 9.24
N ILE A 98 -11.88 -9.46 8.60
CA ILE A 98 -11.63 -9.24 7.17
C ILE A 98 -12.74 -9.86 6.31
N HIS A 99 -13.19 -11.08 6.62
CA HIS A 99 -14.30 -11.70 5.92
C HIS A 99 -15.58 -10.89 6.02
N HIS A 100 -15.91 -10.42 7.23
CA HIS A 100 -17.09 -9.56 7.45
C HIS A 100 -16.99 -8.24 6.68
N LEU A 101 -15.80 -7.64 6.56
CA LEU A 101 -15.61 -6.44 5.74
C LEU A 101 -15.84 -6.71 4.25
N TYR A 102 -15.38 -7.86 3.71
CA TYR A 102 -15.66 -8.23 2.33
C TYR A 102 -17.13 -8.53 2.07
N ASP A 103 -17.84 -9.15 3.02
CA ASP A 103 -19.29 -9.37 2.91
C ASP A 103 -20.06 -8.03 2.93
N HIS A 104 -19.69 -7.11 3.81
CA HIS A 104 -20.27 -5.77 3.87
C HIS A 104 -20.00 -5.00 2.56
N ARG A 105 -18.77 -5.02 2.08
CA ARG A 105 -18.37 -4.42 0.81
C ARG A 105 -19.21 -4.96 -0.34
N LEU A 106 -19.33 -6.29 -0.42
CA LEU A 106 -20.10 -6.95 -1.48
C LEU A 106 -21.58 -6.54 -1.45
N ALA A 107 -22.19 -6.44 -0.27
CA ALA A 107 -23.59 -6.04 -0.14
C ALA A 107 -23.82 -4.60 -0.64
N LEU A 108 -22.94 -3.66 -0.28
CA LEU A 108 -23.04 -2.27 -0.72
C LEU A 108 -22.78 -2.12 -2.22
N GLU A 109 -21.73 -2.73 -2.72
CA GLU A 109 -21.31 -2.55 -4.10
C GLU A 109 -22.24 -3.27 -5.10
N LEU A 110 -22.86 -4.39 -4.73
CA LEU A 110 -23.88 -5.03 -5.56
C LEU A 110 -25.09 -4.13 -5.75
N TYR A 111 -25.52 -3.44 -4.72
CA TYR A 111 -26.58 -2.43 -4.81
C TYR A 111 -26.18 -1.29 -5.76
N VAL A 112 -24.96 -0.77 -5.59
CA VAL A 112 -24.41 0.31 -6.43
C VAL A 112 -24.41 -0.10 -7.91
N ILE A 113 -23.81 -1.27 -8.22
CA ILE A 113 -23.61 -1.68 -9.61
C ILE A 113 -24.91 -1.99 -10.35
N GLU A 114 -25.90 -2.55 -9.64
CA GLU A 114 -27.23 -2.85 -10.18
C GLU A 114 -27.94 -1.54 -10.60
N HIS A 115 -27.89 -0.52 -9.75
CA HIS A 115 -28.45 0.81 -10.04
C HIS A 115 -27.76 1.46 -11.25
N LEU A 116 -26.44 1.45 -11.27
CA LEU A 116 -25.67 2.08 -12.33
C LEU A 116 -25.80 1.36 -13.67
N ALA A 117 -26.00 0.04 -13.67
CA ALA A 117 -26.31 -0.69 -14.89
C ALA A 117 -27.68 -0.27 -15.48
N ALA A 118 -28.63 0.17 -14.65
CA ALA A 118 -29.91 0.67 -15.13
C ALA A 118 -29.84 2.15 -15.55
N THR A 119 -29.12 3.01 -14.82
CA THR A 119 -29.09 4.46 -15.01
C THR A 119 -27.94 4.96 -15.89
N GLY A 120 -26.85 4.20 -15.98
CA GLY A 120 -25.62 4.57 -16.73
C GLY A 120 -24.54 5.17 -15.82
N LEU A 121 -23.39 5.46 -16.42
CA LEU A 121 -22.22 6.04 -15.78
C LEU A 121 -21.89 7.41 -16.36
N PRO A 122 -21.34 8.34 -15.56
CA PRO A 122 -20.73 9.57 -16.08
C PRO A 122 -19.59 9.26 -17.05
N ALA A 123 -19.54 9.94 -18.20
CA ALA A 123 -18.52 9.72 -19.23
C ALA A 123 -17.09 9.88 -18.68
N GLU A 124 -16.88 10.87 -17.83
CA GLU A 124 -15.59 11.13 -17.19
C GLU A 124 -15.10 9.92 -16.34
N LEU A 125 -16.01 9.25 -15.62
CA LEU A 125 -15.67 8.05 -14.86
C LEU A 125 -15.26 6.90 -15.79
N VAL A 126 -15.96 6.73 -16.90
CA VAL A 126 -15.65 5.70 -17.91
C VAL A 126 -14.28 5.94 -18.50
N GLU A 127 -14.01 7.16 -18.97
CA GLU A 127 -12.73 7.54 -19.59
C GLU A 127 -11.56 7.35 -18.60
N ARG A 128 -11.69 7.85 -17.37
CA ARG A 128 -10.67 7.69 -16.33
C ARG A 128 -10.41 6.21 -16.01
N THR A 129 -11.45 5.41 -15.90
CA THR A 129 -11.33 3.98 -15.61
C THR A 129 -10.60 3.25 -16.73
N ARG A 130 -10.97 3.49 -18.00
CA ARG A 130 -10.30 2.89 -19.15
C ARG A 130 -8.85 3.34 -19.26
N ALA A 131 -8.58 4.64 -19.14
CA ALA A 131 -7.24 5.21 -19.24
C ALA A 131 -6.26 4.58 -18.24
N TYR A 132 -6.72 4.21 -17.05
CA TYR A 132 -5.88 3.56 -16.05
C TYR A 132 -5.75 2.04 -16.26
N TRP A 133 -6.87 1.33 -16.49
CA TRP A 133 -6.87 -0.13 -16.45
C TRP A 133 -6.56 -0.81 -17.80
N GLU A 134 -6.91 -0.22 -18.94
CA GLU A 134 -6.62 -0.82 -20.25
C GLU A 134 -5.13 -1.05 -20.52
N PRO A 135 -4.22 -0.09 -20.24
CA PRO A 135 -2.79 -0.31 -20.46
C PRO A 135 -2.20 -1.45 -19.61
N LEU A 136 -2.83 -1.75 -18.47
CA LEU A 136 -2.37 -2.80 -17.56
C LEU A 136 -2.73 -4.22 -18.03
N LEU A 137 -3.58 -4.37 -19.06
CA LEU A 137 -3.84 -5.68 -19.68
C LEU A 137 -2.59 -6.26 -20.36
N ASP A 138 -1.72 -5.39 -20.86
CA ASP A 138 -0.49 -5.77 -21.58
C ASP A 138 0.77 -5.49 -20.77
N ILE A 139 0.65 -5.38 -19.44
CA ILE A 139 1.80 -5.14 -18.56
C ILE A 139 2.83 -6.25 -18.71
N ARG A 140 4.10 -5.87 -18.88
CA ARG A 140 5.18 -6.84 -19.05
C ARG A 140 5.41 -7.65 -17.77
N ALA A 141 5.80 -8.91 -17.93
CA ALA A 141 6.04 -9.83 -16.82
C ALA A 141 7.17 -9.39 -15.87
N ASP A 142 8.09 -8.54 -16.34
CA ASP A 142 9.23 -8.00 -15.60
C ASP A 142 9.03 -6.54 -15.15
N ALA A 143 7.84 -5.96 -15.40
CA ALA A 143 7.56 -4.57 -15.03
C ALA A 143 7.56 -4.40 -13.51
N PRO A 144 8.14 -3.30 -12.99
CA PRO A 144 8.03 -2.99 -11.57
C PRO A 144 6.57 -2.66 -11.21
N VAL A 145 6.10 -3.20 -10.09
CA VAL A 145 4.73 -3.00 -9.58
C VAL A 145 4.77 -2.19 -8.30
N ASP A 146 4.18 -0.99 -8.29
CA ASP A 146 3.91 -0.27 -7.05
C ASP A 146 2.56 -0.73 -6.46
N GLY A 147 2.62 -1.65 -5.51
CA GLY A 147 1.42 -2.18 -4.85
C GLY A 147 0.58 -1.11 -4.13
N ARG A 148 1.17 0.03 -3.72
CA ARG A 148 0.42 1.12 -3.06
C ARG A 148 -0.41 1.89 -4.06
N GLU A 149 0.16 2.18 -5.22
CA GLU A 149 -0.55 2.84 -6.31
C GLU A 149 -1.72 1.99 -6.79
N LEU A 150 -1.50 0.69 -6.97
CA LEU A 150 -2.55 -0.23 -7.39
C LEU A 150 -3.68 -0.39 -6.37
N VAL A 151 -3.36 -0.45 -5.07
CA VAL A 151 -4.41 -0.48 -4.02
C VAL A 151 -5.22 0.81 -4.06
N ARG A 152 -4.57 1.96 -4.24
CA ARG A 152 -5.26 3.24 -4.37
C ARG A 152 -6.17 3.28 -5.60
N ALA A 153 -5.66 2.83 -6.75
CA ALA A 153 -6.44 2.79 -7.99
C ALA A 153 -7.64 1.82 -7.90
N ASP A 154 -7.47 0.68 -7.22
CA ASP A 154 -8.56 -0.25 -6.94
C ASP A 154 -9.61 0.39 -6.01
N GLU A 155 -9.19 1.11 -4.96
CA GLU A 155 -10.09 1.86 -4.08
C GLU A 155 -10.84 2.96 -4.87
N GLU A 156 -10.15 3.72 -5.71
CA GLU A 156 -10.74 4.76 -6.56
C GLU A 156 -11.74 4.21 -7.58
N PHE A 157 -11.49 3.01 -8.13
CA PHE A 157 -12.42 2.33 -9.01
C PHE A 157 -13.76 2.07 -8.29
N HIS A 158 -13.74 1.40 -7.17
CA HIS A 158 -14.94 1.04 -6.42
C HIS A 158 -15.67 2.24 -5.82
N LEU A 159 -14.93 3.19 -5.25
CA LEU A 159 -15.49 4.44 -4.75
C LEU A 159 -16.07 5.31 -5.86
N GLY A 160 -15.48 5.31 -7.05
CA GLY A 160 -15.99 6.05 -8.20
C GLY A 160 -17.39 5.63 -8.61
N PHE A 161 -17.67 4.33 -8.59
CA PHE A 161 -19.03 3.83 -8.82
C PHE A 161 -19.99 4.24 -7.70
N ALA A 162 -19.59 4.15 -6.44
CA ALA A 162 -20.42 4.60 -5.31
C ALA A 162 -20.71 6.11 -5.37
N GLN A 163 -19.72 6.92 -5.76
CA GLN A 163 -19.89 8.35 -5.97
C GLN A 163 -20.86 8.66 -7.13
N ALA A 164 -20.75 7.90 -8.24
CA ALA A 164 -21.66 8.05 -9.37
C ALA A 164 -23.13 7.73 -9.01
N LEU A 165 -23.36 6.84 -8.05
CA LEU A 165 -24.69 6.59 -7.50
C LEU A 165 -25.26 7.79 -6.72
N GLY A 166 -24.39 8.63 -6.15
CA GLY A 166 -24.78 9.84 -5.44
C GLY A 166 -25.31 9.61 -4.02
N ASN A 167 -25.04 8.48 -3.37
CA ASN A 167 -25.41 8.21 -1.98
C ASN A 167 -24.20 8.38 -1.04
N PRO A 168 -24.09 9.51 -0.29
CA PRO A 168 -22.95 9.80 0.57
C PRO A 168 -22.72 8.73 1.64
N SER A 169 -23.78 8.16 2.23
CA SER A 169 -23.64 7.14 3.28
C SER A 169 -23.00 5.84 2.77
N ILE A 170 -23.25 5.46 1.51
CA ILE A 170 -22.58 4.32 0.88
C ILE A 170 -21.11 4.65 0.62
N VAL A 171 -20.82 5.87 0.15
CA VAL A 171 -19.43 6.32 -0.09
C VAL A 171 -18.62 6.29 1.20
N GLU A 172 -19.18 6.84 2.30
CA GLU A 172 -18.53 6.85 3.62
C GLU A 172 -18.27 5.43 4.13
N ALA A 173 -19.27 4.55 4.05
CA ALA A 173 -19.13 3.16 4.49
C ALA A 173 -18.07 2.40 3.68
N LEU A 174 -18.03 2.57 2.37
CA LEU A 174 -17.00 1.95 1.52
C LEU A 174 -15.60 2.54 1.75
N ALA A 175 -15.49 3.82 2.05
CA ALA A 175 -14.22 4.45 2.40
C ALA A 175 -13.66 3.87 3.72
N ASP A 176 -14.48 3.69 4.76
CA ASP A 176 -14.08 3.04 6.02
C ASP A 176 -13.64 1.59 5.78
N ILE A 177 -14.42 0.82 5.02
CA ILE A 177 -14.06 -0.56 4.67
C ILE A 177 -12.71 -0.60 3.94
N ASN A 178 -12.48 0.27 2.96
CA ASN A 178 -11.23 0.35 2.21
C ASN A 178 -10.03 0.68 3.11
N GLU A 179 -10.18 1.63 4.04
CA GLU A 179 -9.14 1.98 5.01
C GLU A 179 -8.74 0.77 5.86
N ARG A 180 -9.73 0.03 6.38
CA ARG A 180 -9.51 -1.15 7.20
C ARG A 180 -8.90 -2.34 6.43
N LEU A 181 -9.22 -2.49 5.15
CA LEU A 181 -8.66 -3.52 4.27
C LEU A 181 -7.30 -3.15 3.65
N ARG A 182 -6.91 -1.88 3.67
CA ARG A 182 -5.74 -1.36 2.95
C ARG A 182 -4.44 -2.10 3.31
N PHE A 183 -4.24 -2.39 4.59
CA PHE A 183 -3.06 -3.12 5.04
C PHE A 183 -2.92 -4.49 4.36
N VAL A 184 -3.97 -5.31 4.44
CA VAL A 184 -3.93 -6.68 3.88
C VAL A 184 -3.86 -6.67 2.35
N ARG A 185 -4.50 -5.71 1.70
CA ARG A 185 -4.47 -5.57 0.22
C ARG A 185 -3.09 -5.20 -0.31
N GLN A 186 -2.33 -4.35 0.40
CA GLN A 186 -0.96 -3.99 0.01
C GLN A 186 0.00 -5.18 -0.01
N VAL A 187 -0.26 -6.21 0.81
CA VAL A 187 0.54 -7.44 0.85
C VAL A 187 0.25 -8.36 -0.36
N VAL A 188 -0.94 -8.26 -0.93
CA VAL A 188 -1.44 -9.22 -1.94
C VAL A 188 -1.13 -8.82 -3.38
N ILE A 189 -1.11 -7.50 -3.67
CA ILE A 189 -0.93 -7.00 -5.05
C ILE A 189 0.56 -6.72 -5.28
N THR A 190 1.32 -7.76 -5.65
CA THR A 190 2.78 -7.65 -5.75
C THR A 190 3.37 -8.12 -7.08
N THR A 191 2.57 -8.71 -7.98
CA THR A 191 3.08 -9.29 -9.23
C THR A 191 2.38 -8.74 -10.48
N PRO A 192 3.10 -8.58 -11.62
CA PRO A 192 2.49 -8.14 -12.89
C PRO A 192 1.31 -8.99 -13.34
N HIS A 193 1.40 -10.32 -13.21
CA HIS A 193 0.31 -11.22 -13.54
C HIS A 193 -0.96 -10.92 -12.73
N ARG A 194 -0.82 -10.53 -11.45
CA ARG A 194 -1.97 -10.14 -10.64
C ARG A 194 -2.56 -8.80 -11.08
N VAL A 195 -1.71 -7.85 -11.44
CA VAL A 195 -2.12 -6.54 -11.98
C VAL A 195 -2.97 -6.74 -13.24
N GLN A 196 -2.49 -7.53 -14.20
CA GLN A 196 -3.19 -7.86 -15.43
C GLN A 196 -4.57 -8.50 -15.17
N ALA A 197 -4.63 -9.48 -14.25
CA ALA A 197 -5.90 -10.11 -13.89
C ALA A 197 -6.87 -9.11 -13.25
N THR A 198 -6.39 -8.22 -12.36
CA THR A 198 -7.23 -7.17 -11.74
C THR A 198 -7.75 -6.19 -12.78
N ALA A 199 -6.93 -5.78 -13.73
CA ALA A 199 -7.34 -4.91 -14.82
C ALA A 199 -8.48 -5.54 -15.64
N GLY A 200 -8.35 -6.81 -16.00
CA GLY A 200 -9.41 -7.55 -16.70
C GLY A 200 -10.70 -7.66 -15.89
N GLU A 201 -10.58 -7.93 -14.59
CA GLU A 201 -11.73 -8.00 -13.68
C GLU A 201 -12.48 -6.66 -13.61
N HIS A 202 -11.76 -5.52 -13.47
CA HIS A 202 -12.35 -4.18 -13.40
C HIS A 202 -13.01 -3.77 -14.71
N LEU A 203 -12.34 -4.02 -15.84
CA LEU A 203 -12.91 -3.72 -17.15
C LEU A 203 -14.14 -4.58 -17.48
N ALA A 204 -14.19 -5.83 -17.00
CA ALA A 204 -15.37 -6.66 -17.12
C ALA A 204 -16.58 -6.08 -16.37
N VAL A 205 -16.36 -5.54 -15.16
CA VAL A 205 -17.40 -4.83 -14.40
C VAL A 205 -17.86 -3.58 -15.16
N LEU A 206 -16.93 -2.73 -15.60
CA LEU A 206 -17.23 -1.51 -16.35
C LEU A 206 -18.05 -1.81 -17.62
N ASN A 207 -17.61 -2.78 -18.42
CA ASN A 207 -18.27 -3.12 -19.69
C ASN A 207 -19.70 -3.65 -19.46
N ALA A 208 -19.92 -4.50 -18.47
CA ALA A 208 -21.24 -4.99 -18.13
C ALA A 208 -22.22 -3.88 -17.71
N VAL A 209 -21.73 -2.83 -17.03
CA VAL A 209 -22.53 -1.65 -16.68
C VAL A 209 -22.85 -0.84 -17.96
N LEU A 210 -21.88 -0.63 -18.85
CA LEU A 210 -22.07 0.09 -20.10
C LEU A 210 -23.04 -0.63 -21.05
N GLU A 211 -23.04 -1.96 -21.04
CA GLU A 211 -23.99 -2.80 -21.75
C GLU A 211 -25.41 -2.78 -21.16
N LYS A 212 -25.61 -2.05 -20.05
CA LYS A 212 -26.87 -1.99 -19.31
C LYS A 212 -27.40 -3.39 -18.93
N ASN A 213 -26.49 -4.25 -18.52
CA ASN A 213 -26.80 -5.62 -18.09
C ASN A 213 -26.54 -5.78 -16.57
N PRO A 214 -27.56 -5.57 -15.72
CA PRO A 214 -27.39 -5.63 -14.27
C PRO A 214 -26.93 -7.01 -13.78
N GLU A 215 -27.38 -8.08 -14.42
CA GLU A 215 -27.03 -9.45 -14.01
C GLU A 215 -25.56 -9.75 -14.33
N ALA A 216 -25.09 -9.40 -15.53
CA ALA A 216 -23.67 -9.51 -15.88
C ALA A 216 -22.79 -8.62 -14.99
N ALA A 217 -23.22 -7.41 -14.70
CA ALA A 217 -22.50 -6.47 -13.82
C ALA A 217 -22.36 -7.04 -12.38
N ARG A 218 -23.44 -7.56 -11.82
CA ARG A 218 -23.41 -8.23 -10.51
C ARG A 218 -22.49 -9.45 -10.49
N LYS A 219 -22.52 -10.27 -11.54
CA LYS A 219 -21.65 -11.44 -11.67
C LYS A 219 -20.18 -11.03 -11.75
N ALA A 220 -19.84 -10.06 -12.61
CA ALA A 220 -18.47 -9.56 -12.76
C ALA A 220 -17.94 -8.97 -11.45
N LEU A 221 -18.72 -8.10 -10.78
CA LEU A 221 -18.33 -7.50 -9.51
C LEU A 221 -18.12 -8.57 -8.42
N ARG A 222 -19.03 -9.55 -8.30
CA ARG A 222 -18.90 -10.65 -7.34
C ARG A 222 -17.61 -11.45 -7.57
N LEU A 223 -17.26 -11.73 -8.82
CA LEU A 223 -16.01 -12.42 -9.17
C LEU A 223 -14.79 -11.61 -8.76
N ASN A 224 -14.78 -10.30 -9.05
CA ASN A 224 -13.69 -9.40 -8.67
C ASN A 224 -13.48 -9.33 -7.16
N ILE A 225 -14.54 -9.05 -6.38
CA ILE A 225 -14.45 -8.96 -4.91
C ILE A 225 -14.02 -10.30 -4.28
N ASN A 226 -14.60 -11.44 -4.73
CA ASN A 226 -14.23 -12.75 -4.22
C ASN A 226 -12.78 -13.12 -4.61
N ALA A 227 -12.31 -12.77 -5.80
CA ALA A 227 -10.92 -12.98 -6.19
C ALA A 227 -9.95 -12.21 -5.27
N ALA A 228 -10.29 -10.97 -4.89
CA ALA A 228 -9.52 -10.19 -3.92
C ALA A 228 -9.55 -10.83 -2.52
N ARG A 229 -10.73 -11.24 -2.02
CA ARG A 229 -10.92 -11.93 -0.74
C ARG A 229 -10.07 -13.19 -0.63
N ASN A 230 -10.20 -14.11 -1.58
CA ASN A 230 -9.48 -15.39 -1.57
C ASN A 230 -7.96 -15.21 -1.54
N LYS A 231 -7.44 -14.19 -2.22
CA LYS A 231 -5.99 -13.88 -2.20
C LYS A 231 -5.51 -13.36 -0.87
N VAL A 232 -6.30 -12.52 -0.21
CA VAL A 232 -6.00 -12.06 1.15
C VAL A 232 -5.93 -13.25 2.10
N GLU A 233 -6.86 -14.18 2.03
CA GLU A 233 -6.85 -15.42 2.85
C GLU A 233 -5.58 -16.24 2.64
N ILE A 234 -5.21 -16.48 1.37
CA ILE A 234 -4.01 -17.27 1.03
C ILE A 234 -2.75 -16.55 1.56
N ALA A 235 -2.64 -15.25 1.35
CA ALA A 235 -1.50 -14.47 1.79
C ALA A 235 -1.37 -14.48 3.33
N LEU A 236 -2.47 -14.31 4.05
CA LEU A 236 -2.50 -14.38 5.51
C LEU A 236 -2.11 -15.76 6.03
N ALA A 237 -2.66 -16.83 5.46
CA ALA A 237 -2.34 -18.22 5.84
C ALA A 237 -0.84 -18.52 5.62
N GLN A 238 -0.29 -18.14 4.47
CA GLN A 238 1.14 -18.31 4.17
C GLN A 238 2.02 -17.54 5.15
N ALA A 239 1.65 -16.32 5.46
CA ALA A 239 2.40 -15.46 6.35
C ALA A 239 2.40 -15.96 7.80
N LEU A 240 1.26 -16.40 8.31
CA LEU A 240 1.15 -17.02 9.63
C LEU A 240 1.99 -18.30 9.72
N THR A 241 1.97 -19.14 8.67
CA THR A 241 2.78 -20.35 8.58
C THR A 241 4.27 -20.03 8.60
N ASN A 242 4.71 -19.00 7.85
CA ASN A 242 6.11 -18.56 7.80
C ASN A 242 6.58 -17.95 9.13
N ALA A 243 5.71 -17.23 9.84
CA ALA A 243 6.00 -16.67 11.16
C ALA A 243 6.24 -17.77 12.22
N HIS A 244 5.48 -18.88 12.16
CA HIS A 244 5.68 -20.02 13.06
C HIS A 244 6.99 -20.80 12.77
N ARG A 245 7.45 -20.85 11.52
CA ARG A 245 8.70 -21.55 11.15
C ARG A 245 9.98 -20.79 11.53
N ARG A 246 9.88 -19.48 11.82
CA ARG A 246 11.02 -18.62 12.18
C ARG A 246 11.19 -18.41 13.68
N ARG A 247 10.33 -19.00 14.50
CA ARG A 247 10.45 -19.09 15.96
C ARG A 247 11.18 -20.37 16.34
#